data_2075574b7c7756b8ce548e24957d1a22
#
_entry.id   2075574b7c7756b8ce548e24957d1a22
#
_cell.length_a   1.000
_cell.length_b   1.000
_cell.length_c   1.000
_cell.angle_alpha   90.00
_cell.angle_beta   90.00
_cell.angle_gamma   90.00
#
_symmetry.space_group_name_H-M   'P 1'
#
loop_
_entity.id
_entity.type
_entity.pdbx_description
1 polymer ?
#
loop_
_entity_poly.entity_id
_entity_poly.type
_entity_poly.pdbx_seq_one_letter_code
_entity_poly.pdbx_strand_id
1 'polypeptide(L)'
;TALVGDPARLRQVLINLIGNAIKFTEQGEVIVRVERDPEDAAAGALRFAVCDTGIGVPEESRELIFAPYSQVDTSTTRKFGGSGLGLAISREVVELMQGRIWAESSVGAGSTFYFTARFAVGGKPPLRALSGLMDLKDVKTLVIDDNTTNRLILREMLSHWGAVVMEAAGGEQGLAELLRAQQAAVPYALV
;
A
#
# COMPACT_ATOMS: atom_id res chain seq x y z
N THR A 1 -9.84 -16.51 -2.68
CA THR A 1 -11.25 -16.06 -2.83
C THR A 1 -11.25 -14.87 -3.79
N ALA A 2 -12.03 -14.95 -4.89
CA ALA A 2 -12.20 -13.82 -5.80
C ALA A 2 -13.16 -12.80 -5.18
N LEU A 3 -12.85 -11.52 -5.32
CA LEU A 3 -13.72 -10.42 -4.93
C LEU A 3 -14.26 -9.74 -6.19
N VAL A 4 -15.50 -9.31 -6.15
CA VAL A 4 -16.19 -8.62 -7.23
C VAL A 4 -16.61 -7.24 -6.74
N GLY A 5 -16.22 -6.20 -7.47
CA GLY A 5 -16.51 -4.82 -7.14
C GLY A 5 -16.20 -3.89 -8.31
N ASP A 6 -16.25 -2.60 -8.08
CA ASP A 6 -15.92 -1.58 -9.07
C ASP A 6 -14.43 -1.20 -8.98
N PRO A 7 -13.59 -1.70 -9.90
CA PRO A 7 -12.15 -1.41 -9.87
C PRO A 7 -11.82 0.05 -10.19
N ALA A 8 -12.69 0.77 -10.90
CA ALA A 8 -12.46 2.16 -11.23
C ALA A 8 -12.61 3.06 -10.00
N ARG A 9 -13.64 2.82 -9.19
CA ARG A 9 -13.86 3.51 -7.91
C ARG A 9 -12.75 3.23 -6.91
N LEU A 10 -12.38 1.95 -6.73
CA LEU A 10 -11.27 1.59 -5.86
C LEU A 10 -9.97 2.29 -6.27
N ARG A 11 -9.66 2.26 -7.57
CA ARG A 11 -8.48 2.94 -8.13
C ARG A 11 -8.51 4.43 -7.88
N GLN A 12 -9.65 5.08 -8.04
CA GLN A 12 -9.82 6.52 -7.83
C GLN A 12 -9.48 6.92 -6.40
N VAL A 13 -10.00 6.19 -5.40
CA VAL A 13 -9.69 6.42 -3.97
C VAL A 13 -8.20 6.22 -3.71
N LEU A 14 -7.64 5.09 -4.14
CA LEU A 14 -6.22 4.77 -3.92
C LEU A 14 -5.29 5.80 -4.58
N ILE A 15 -5.52 6.19 -5.84
CA ILE A 15 -4.69 7.20 -6.52
C ILE A 15 -4.73 8.53 -5.77
N ASN A 16 -5.89 8.94 -5.28
CA ASN A 16 -6.01 10.18 -4.54
C ASN A 16 -5.26 10.13 -3.21
N LEU A 17 -5.44 9.06 -2.42
CA LEU A 17 -4.79 8.92 -1.11
C LEU A 17 -3.28 8.74 -1.26
N ILE A 18 -2.81 7.87 -2.16
CA ILE A 18 -1.38 7.66 -2.43
C ILE A 18 -0.75 8.93 -3.00
N GLY A 19 -1.44 9.62 -3.92
CA GLY A 19 -0.96 10.89 -4.47
C GLY A 19 -0.78 11.96 -3.39
N ASN A 20 -1.69 12.05 -2.43
CA ASN A 20 -1.55 12.94 -1.29
C ASN A 20 -0.38 12.51 -0.38
N ALA A 21 -0.26 11.24 -0.06
CA ALA A 21 0.84 10.71 0.75
C ALA A 21 2.21 11.04 0.13
N ILE A 22 2.41 10.79 -1.16
CA ILE A 22 3.65 11.13 -1.88
C ILE A 22 3.89 12.64 -1.88
N LYS A 23 2.85 13.43 -2.12
CA LYS A 23 2.92 14.88 -2.19
C LYS A 23 3.36 15.52 -0.87
N PHE A 24 2.93 14.97 0.26
CA PHE A 24 3.18 15.52 1.59
C PHE A 24 4.32 14.81 2.35
N THR A 25 5.01 13.86 1.71
CA THR A 25 6.20 13.19 2.24
C THR A 25 7.42 13.58 1.41
N GLU A 26 8.19 14.55 1.88
CA GLU A 26 9.42 14.98 1.19
C GLU A 26 10.54 13.93 1.30
N GLN A 27 10.63 13.27 2.44
CA GLN A 27 11.58 12.18 2.72
C GLN A 27 10.90 11.15 3.62
N GLY A 28 11.18 9.88 3.39
CA GLY A 28 10.58 8.78 4.14
C GLY A 28 9.88 7.78 3.23
N GLU A 29 8.77 7.22 3.68
CA GLU A 29 8.09 6.15 2.95
C GLU A 29 6.57 6.32 2.93
N VAL A 30 5.94 5.70 1.93
CA VAL A 30 4.50 5.56 1.80
C VAL A 30 4.16 4.06 1.69
N ILE A 31 3.34 3.56 2.59
CA ILE A 31 2.96 2.15 2.67
C ILE A 31 1.46 2.01 2.46
N VAL A 32 1.06 1.09 1.58
CA VAL A 32 -0.34 0.69 1.42
C VAL A 32 -0.55 -0.69 2.04
N ARG A 33 -1.49 -0.79 2.96
CA ARG A 33 -1.89 -2.06 3.59
C ARG A 33 -3.33 -2.39 3.24
N VAL A 34 -3.60 -3.68 3.04
CA VAL A 34 -4.96 -4.19 2.79
C VAL A 34 -5.16 -5.40 3.68
N GLU A 35 -6.25 -5.38 4.45
CA GLU A 35 -6.60 -6.47 5.36
C GLU A 35 -8.11 -6.66 5.42
N ARG A 36 -8.57 -7.72 6.09
CA ARG A 36 -9.99 -7.85 6.39
C ARG A 36 -10.40 -6.74 7.35
N ASP A 37 -11.60 -6.20 7.14
CA ASP A 37 -12.13 -5.21 8.08
C ASP A 37 -12.35 -5.87 9.45
N PRO A 38 -11.65 -5.43 10.52
CA PRO A 38 -11.79 -6.02 11.85
C PRO A 38 -13.16 -5.75 12.49
N GLU A 39 -13.88 -4.75 12.01
CA GLU A 39 -15.19 -4.36 12.54
C GLU A 39 -16.35 -4.95 11.72
N ASP A 40 -16.07 -5.51 10.54
CA ASP A 40 -17.07 -6.12 9.68
C ASP A 40 -16.70 -7.57 9.34
N ALA A 41 -17.40 -8.53 9.93
CA ALA A 41 -17.19 -9.96 9.72
C ALA A 41 -17.61 -10.47 8.32
N ALA A 42 -18.18 -9.61 7.45
CA ALA A 42 -18.56 -10.00 6.10
C ALA A 42 -17.34 -10.44 5.29
N ALA A 43 -17.47 -11.57 4.58
CA ALA A 43 -16.33 -12.20 3.89
C ALA A 43 -15.67 -11.31 2.81
N GLY A 44 -16.35 -10.27 2.33
CA GLY A 44 -15.87 -9.31 1.33
C GLY A 44 -15.56 -7.92 1.89
N ALA A 45 -15.61 -7.73 3.22
CA ALA A 45 -15.27 -6.47 3.84
C ALA A 45 -13.75 -6.34 3.98
N LEU A 46 -13.19 -5.29 3.38
CA LEU A 46 -11.75 -4.99 3.43
C LEU A 46 -11.51 -3.60 4.01
N ARG A 47 -10.44 -3.49 4.78
CA ARG A 47 -9.85 -2.23 5.24
C ARG A 47 -8.56 -1.96 4.47
N PHE A 48 -8.45 -0.76 3.97
CA PHE A 48 -7.27 -0.22 3.30
C PHE A 48 -6.67 0.85 4.19
N ALA A 49 -5.34 0.89 4.28
CA ALA A 49 -4.60 1.92 4.98
C ALA A 49 -3.49 2.46 4.06
N VAL A 50 -3.45 3.77 3.88
CA VAL A 50 -2.34 4.48 3.21
C VAL A 50 -1.60 5.24 4.29
N CYS A 51 -0.43 4.75 4.66
CA CYS A 51 0.43 5.30 5.69
C CYS A 51 1.53 6.14 5.03
N ASP A 52 1.79 7.32 5.57
CA ASP A 52 2.90 8.18 5.16
C ASP A 52 3.69 8.65 6.38
N THR A 53 4.95 8.99 6.17
CA THR A 53 5.85 9.59 7.18
C THR A 53 6.03 11.10 6.95
N GLY A 54 5.02 11.75 6.36
CA GLY A 54 5.06 13.15 5.98
C GLY A 54 4.80 14.13 7.12
N ILE A 55 4.35 15.32 6.75
CA ILE A 55 4.14 16.45 7.69
C ILE A 55 3.03 16.20 8.73
N GLY A 56 2.12 15.25 8.47
CA GLY A 56 0.95 15.01 9.30
C GLY A 56 -0.15 16.08 9.19
N VAL A 57 -1.26 15.84 9.88
CA VAL A 57 -2.45 16.69 9.92
C VAL A 57 -2.77 17.03 11.37
N PRO A 58 -2.99 18.32 11.70
CA PRO A 58 -3.44 18.73 13.04
C PRO A 58 -4.75 18.06 13.44
N GLU A 59 -4.90 17.81 14.73
CA GLU A 59 -6.07 17.08 15.26
C GLU A 59 -7.40 17.76 14.90
N GLU A 60 -7.47 19.07 15.04
CA GLU A 60 -8.61 19.90 14.71
C GLU A 60 -8.99 19.87 13.24
N SER A 61 -8.07 19.47 12.37
CA SER A 61 -8.29 19.44 10.91
C SER A 61 -8.64 18.05 10.37
N ARG A 62 -8.50 16.97 11.17
CA ARG A 62 -8.67 15.58 10.69
C ARG A 62 -10.04 15.28 10.10
N GLU A 63 -11.10 15.86 10.63
CA GLU A 63 -12.45 15.74 10.06
C GLU A 63 -12.69 16.71 8.92
N LEU A 64 -12.14 17.92 9.04
CA LEU A 64 -12.33 19.00 8.07
C LEU A 64 -11.70 18.70 6.71
N ILE A 65 -10.60 17.95 6.67
CA ILE A 65 -9.92 17.61 5.40
C ILE A 65 -10.79 16.84 4.42
N PHE A 66 -11.86 16.18 4.89
CA PHE A 66 -12.85 15.48 4.06
C PHE A 66 -14.02 16.39 3.62
N ALA A 67 -14.07 17.64 4.06
CA ALA A 67 -15.05 18.60 3.57
C ALA A 67 -14.62 19.17 2.20
N PRO A 68 -15.56 19.43 1.29
CA PRO A 68 -15.25 20.05 -0.01
C PRO A 68 -14.52 21.38 0.19
N TYR A 69 -13.51 21.63 -0.65
CA TYR A 69 -12.70 22.86 -0.66
C TYR A 69 -11.92 23.13 0.64
N SER A 70 -11.82 22.14 1.53
CA SER A 70 -11.05 22.26 2.76
C SER A 70 -9.55 22.19 2.49
N GLN A 71 -8.78 23.11 3.07
CA GLN A 71 -7.32 23.13 3.01
C GLN A 71 -6.80 23.54 4.39
N VAL A 72 -5.86 22.76 4.95
CA VAL A 72 -5.39 22.91 6.32
C VAL A 72 -4.55 24.18 6.52
N ASP A 73 -3.88 24.70 5.46
CA ASP A 73 -3.03 25.91 5.56
C ASP A 73 -2.88 26.62 4.22
N THR A 74 -2.99 27.96 4.25
CA THR A 74 -2.70 28.85 3.12
C THR A 74 -1.18 28.92 2.79
N SER A 75 -0.29 28.50 3.71
CA SER A 75 1.15 28.48 3.50
C SER A 75 1.62 27.25 2.72
N THR A 76 0.99 26.10 2.93
CA THR A 76 1.21 24.87 2.16
C THR A 76 0.63 24.92 0.76
N THR A 77 -0.41 25.74 0.53
CA THR A 77 -1.04 25.95 -0.78
C THR A 77 -0.08 26.52 -1.82
N ARG A 78 0.88 27.36 -1.42
CA ARG A 78 1.90 27.92 -2.35
C ARG A 78 2.91 26.86 -2.82
N LYS A 79 3.18 25.84 -1.99
CA LYS A 79 4.19 24.82 -2.30
C LYS A 79 3.57 23.58 -2.97
N PHE A 80 2.33 23.24 -2.63
CA PHE A 80 1.73 21.96 -3.01
C PHE A 80 0.31 22.04 -3.61
N GLY A 81 -0.17 23.14 -4.12
CA GLY A 81 -1.49 23.40 -4.71
C GLY A 81 -2.43 22.20 -4.95
N GLY A 82 -3.74 22.41 -4.81
CA GLY A 82 -4.75 21.38 -5.05
C GLY A 82 -6.15 22.00 -4.96
N SER A 83 -7.15 21.34 -5.54
CA SER A 83 -8.55 21.84 -5.54
C SER A 83 -9.26 21.71 -4.17
N GLY A 84 -8.72 20.94 -3.23
CA GLY A 84 -9.41 20.57 -1.97
C GLY A 84 -10.62 19.65 -2.17
N LEU A 85 -10.77 19.07 -3.37
CA LEU A 85 -11.90 18.19 -3.69
C LEU A 85 -11.57 16.70 -3.59
N GLY A 86 -10.29 16.33 -3.63
CA GLY A 86 -9.88 14.94 -3.74
C GLY A 86 -10.40 14.07 -2.59
N LEU A 87 -10.18 14.48 -1.34
CA LEU A 87 -10.63 13.73 -0.16
C LEU A 87 -12.14 13.71 -0.02
N ALA A 88 -12.84 14.80 -0.36
CA ALA A 88 -14.30 14.85 -0.39
C ALA A 88 -14.87 13.83 -1.40
N ILE A 89 -14.32 13.80 -2.62
CA ILE A 89 -14.71 12.82 -3.65
C ILE A 89 -14.39 11.40 -3.19
N SER A 90 -13.23 11.18 -2.54
CA SER A 90 -12.89 9.87 -1.99
C SER A 90 -13.90 9.41 -0.95
N ARG A 91 -14.39 10.31 -0.10
CA ARG A 91 -15.44 10.01 0.89
C ARG A 91 -16.73 9.56 0.22
N GLU A 92 -17.22 10.31 -0.76
CA GLU A 92 -18.43 9.93 -1.51
C GLU A 92 -18.28 8.58 -2.21
N VAL A 93 -17.12 8.33 -2.84
CA VAL A 93 -16.85 7.06 -3.52
C VAL A 93 -16.81 5.90 -2.52
N VAL A 94 -16.19 6.07 -1.37
CA VAL A 94 -16.14 5.06 -0.30
C VAL A 94 -17.53 4.76 0.25
N GLU A 95 -18.37 5.77 0.46
CA GLU A 95 -19.77 5.60 0.88
C GLU A 95 -20.57 4.79 -0.15
N LEU A 96 -20.36 5.04 -1.46
CA LEU A 96 -20.95 4.22 -2.53
C LEU A 96 -20.44 2.76 -2.54
N MET A 97 -19.27 2.50 -1.96
CA MET A 97 -18.71 1.17 -1.74
C MET A 97 -19.13 0.56 -0.39
N GLN A 98 -20.11 1.16 0.28
CA GLN A 98 -20.63 0.74 1.61
C GLN A 98 -19.55 0.72 2.69
N GLY A 99 -18.60 1.62 2.61
CA GLY A 99 -17.50 1.78 3.53
C GLY A 99 -17.52 3.12 4.25
N ARG A 100 -16.46 3.38 5.01
CA ARG A 100 -16.16 4.64 5.69
C ARG A 100 -14.70 5.03 5.44
N ILE A 101 -14.38 6.32 5.54
CA ILE A 101 -13.03 6.87 5.41
C ILE A 101 -12.71 7.75 6.61
N TRP A 102 -11.49 7.64 7.14
CA TRP A 102 -11.00 8.47 8.26
C TRP A 102 -9.49 8.61 8.21
N ALA A 103 -8.92 9.46 9.06
CA ALA A 103 -7.49 9.65 9.19
C ALA A 103 -7.04 9.60 10.64
N GLU A 104 -5.91 8.96 10.88
CA GLU A 104 -5.11 9.06 12.10
C GLU A 104 -3.81 9.75 11.74
N SER A 105 -3.48 10.83 12.45
CA SER A 105 -2.32 11.64 12.09
C SER A 105 -1.84 12.44 13.28
N SER A 106 -0.56 12.78 13.27
CA SER A 106 0.04 13.74 14.20
C SER A 106 1.04 14.59 13.45
N VAL A 107 1.06 15.88 13.72
CA VAL A 107 1.99 16.82 13.07
C VAL A 107 3.43 16.37 13.29
N GLY A 108 4.18 16.23 12.21
CA GLY A 108 5.58 15.78 12.20
C GLY A 108 5.80 14.26 12.33
N ALA A 109 4.73 13.46 12.50
CA ALA A 109 4.82 12.01 12.60
C ALA A 109 4.18 11.26 11.41
N GLY A 110 3.62 12.01 10.44
CA GLY A 110 2.94 11.47 9.28
C GLY A 110 1.45 11.23 9.50
N SER A 111 0.84 10.54 8.53
CA SER A 111 -0.59 10.25 8.55
C SER A 111 -0.86 8.81 8.13
N THR A 112 -1.98 8.27 8.60
CA THR A 112 -2.56 7.06 8.06
C THR A 112 -4.00 7.35 7.68
N PHE A 113 -4.27 7.28 6.39
CA PHE A 113 -5.62 7.38 5.85
C PHE A 113 -6.20 5.99 5.71
N TYR A 114 -7.31 5.74 6.38
CA TYR A 114 -8.02 4.47 6.31
C TYR A 114 -9.29 4.62 5.49
N PHE A 115 -9.63 3.58 4.76
CA PHE A 115 -11.00 3.41 4.29
C PHE A 115 -11.39 1.94 4.28
N THR A 116 -12.68 1.68 4.41
CA THR A 116 -13.24 0.35 4.24
C THR A 116 -14.06 0.28 2.96
N ALA A 117 -14.23 -0.92 2.44
CA ALA A 117 -15.11 -1.18 1.29
C ALA A 117 -15.64 -2.61 1.35
N ARG A 118 -16.88 -2.79 0.89
CA ARG A 118 -17.51 -4.10 0.76
C ARG A 118 -17.48 -4.57 -0.68
N PHE A 119 -17.00 -5.80 -0.87
CA PHE A 119 -16.94 -6.48 -2.14
C PHE A 119 -17.84 -7.72 -2.09
N ALA A 120 -18.50 -8.05 -3.18
CA ALA A 120 -19.15 -9.34 -3.28
C ALA A 120 -18.11 -10.45 -3.35
N VAL A 121 -18.36 -11.55 -2.66
CA VAL A 121 -17.52 -12.74 -2.78
C VAL A 121 -17.93 -13.48 -4.03
N GLY A 122 -17.05 -13.47 -5.02
CA GLY A 122 -17.26 -14.15 -6.32
C GLY A 122 -16.88 -15.63 -6.26
N GLY A 123 -17.37 -16.39 -7.26
CA GLY A 123 -16.89 -17.75 -7.54
C GLY A 123 -15.42 -17.76 -7.97
N LYS A 124 -14.92 -18.94 -8.41
CA LYS A 124 -13.53 -19.08 -8.87
C LYS A 124 -13.14 -17.94 -9.83
N PRO A 125 -11.99 -17.28 -9.61
CA PRO A 125 -11.51 -16.29 -10.56
C PRO A 125 -11.41 -16.94 -11.94
N PRO A 126 -11.71 -16.21 -13.05
CA PRO A 126 -11.53 -16.76 -14.38
C PRO A 126 -10.07 -17.24 -14.52
N LEU A 127 -9.87 -18.46 -14.97
CA LEU A 127 -8.55 -19.10 -15.13
C LEU A 127 -7.54 -18.21 -15.87
N ARG A 128 -8.00 -17.25 -16.67
CA ARG A 128 -7.15 -16.29 -17.40
C ARG A 128 -6.44 -15.26 -16.51
N ALA A 129 -6.93 -14.98 -15.31
CA ALA A 129 -6.28 -14.04 -14.39
C ALA A 129 -5.08 -14.68 -13.64
N LEU A 130 -5.00 -16.01 -13.63
CA LEU A 130 -3.94 -16.75 -12.93
C LEU A 130 -2.85 -17.30 -13.88
N SER A 131 -3.11 -17.34 -15.21
CA SER A 131 -2.17 -17.89 -16.21
C SER A 131 -1.00 -16.96 -16.55
N GLY A 132 -0.84 -15.83 -15.86
CA GLY A 132 0.33 -14.95 -15.92
C GLY A 132 1.15 -14.91 -14.63
N LEU A 133 0.78 -15.68 -13.63
CA LEU A 133 1.57 -15.80 -12.40
C LEU A 133 2.83 -16.61 -12.75
N MET A 134 3.98 -15.97 -12.67
CA MET A 134 5.28 -16.65 -12.73
C MET A 134 5.29 -17.71 -11.64
N ASP A 135 5.41 -18.98 -12.05
CA ASP A 135 5.65 -20.07 -11.11
C ASP A 135 7.13 -20.01 -10.72
N LEU A 136 7.40 -19.42 -9.57
CA LEU A 136 8.75 -19.34 -8.99
C LEU A 136 8.99 -20.48 -8.00
N LYS A 137 8.25 -21.57 -8.12
CA LYS A 137 8.36 -22.68 -7.20
C LYS A 137 9.82 -23.16 -7.11
N ASP A 138 10.32 -23.18 -5.87
CA ASP A 138 11.67 -23.61 -5.50
C ASP A 138 12.80 -22.73 -6.11
N VAL A 139 12.47 -21.60 -6.76
CA VAL A 139 13.48 -20.67 -7.27
C VAL A 139 14.14 -19.95 -6.10
N LYS A 140 15.46 -20.16 -5.92
CA LYS A 140 16.26 -19.43 -4.95
C LYS A 140 16.42 -17.98 -5.39
N THR A 141 15.96 -17.05 -4.55
CA THR A 141 15.94 -15.62 -4.82
C THR A 141 16.63 -14.87 -3.68
N LEU A 142 17.51 -13.93 -4.01
CA LEU A 142 18.12 -13.00 -3.06
C LEU A 142 17.54 -11.61 -3.27
N VAL A 143 16.92 -11.05 -2.24
CA VAL A 143 16.42 -9.66 -2.22
C VAL A 143 17.44 -8.79 -1.51
N ILE A 144 17.95 -7.75 -2.19
CA ILE A 144 18.91 -6.79 -1.64
C ILE A 144 18.26 -5.40 -1.68
N ASP A 145 17.96 -4.84 -0.52
CA ASP A 145 17.36 -3.51 -0.38
C ASP A 145 17.68 -2.97 1.00
N ASP A 146 17.99 -1.71 1.18
CA ASP A 146 18.28 -1.10 2.48
C ASP A 146 17.00 -0.79 3.27
N ASN A 147 15.87 -0.62 2.59
CA ASN A 147 14.57 -0.40 3.20
C ASN A 147 13.94 -1.72 3.67
N THR A 148 13.71 -1.82 4.98
CA THR A 148 13.11 -3.03 5.60
C THR A 148 11.71 -3.33 5.09
N THR A 149 10.92 -2.30 4.81
CA THR A 149 9.55 -2.43 4.29
C THR A 149 9.56 -3.01 2.87
N ASN A 150 10.47 -2.54 2.00
CA ASN A 150 10.63 -3.08 0.66
C ASN A 150 11.02 -4.55 0.71
N ARG A 151 12.01 -4.92 1.53
CA ARG A 151 12.40 -6.32 1.69
C ARG A 151 11.23 -7.19 2.13
N LEU A 152 10.45 -6.73 3.13
CA LEU A 152 9.28 -7.46 3.61
C LEU A 152 8.26 -7.69 2.48
N ILE A 153 7.92 -6.65 1.73
CA ILE A 153 6.95 -6.73 0.62
C ILE A 153 7.43 -7.69 -0.45
N LEU A 154 8.68 -7.55 -0.89
CA LEU A 154 9.27 -8.42 -1.92
C LEU A 154 9.33 -9.88 -1.46
N ARG A 155 9.73 -10.13 -0.21
CA ARG A 155 9.73 -11.46 0.37
C ARG A 155 8.34 -12.08 0.35
N GLU A 156 7.31 -11.37 0.84
CA GLU A 156 5.94 -11.88 0.88
C GLU A 156 5.41 -12.18 -0.54
N MET A 157 5.66 -11.28 -1.49
CA MET A 157 5.23 -11.45 -2.89
C MET A 157 5.91 -12.66 -3.53
N LEU A 158 7.24 -12.75 -3.45
CA LEU A 158 8.02 -13.82 -4.07
C LEU A 158 7.72 -15.17 -3.42
N SER A 159 7.58 -15.22 -2.09
CA SER A 159 7.20 -16.43 -1.36
C SER A 159 5.78 -16.89 -1.73
N HIS A 160 4.85 -15.95 -1.97
CA HIS A 160 3.51 -16.28 -2.47
C HIS A 160 3.53 -16.95 -3.85
N TRP A 161 4.54 -16.65 -4.67
CA TRP A 161 4.77 -17.30 -5.97
C TRP A 161 5.63 -18.57 -5.87
N GLY A 162 5.97 -19.00 -4.65
CA GLY A 162 6.69 -20.26 -4.38
C GLY A 162 8.21 -20.12 -4.33
N ALA A 163 8.78 -18.92 -4.43
CA ALA A 163 10.21 -18.70 -4.34
C ALA A 163 10.76 -18.98 -2.92
N VAL A 164 12.01 -19.43 -2.87
CA VAL A 164 12.81 -19.53 -1.63
C VAL A 164 13.61 -18.24 -1.49
N VAL A 165 13.15 -17.33 -0.63
CA VAL A 165 13.69 -15.97 -0.53
C VAL A 165 14.67 -15.83 0.61
N MET A 166 15.85 -15.26 0.31
CA MET A 166 16.81 -14.73 1.27
C MET A 166 16.87 -13.21 1.16
N GLU A 167 17.21 -12.55 2.28
CA GLU A 167 17.25 -11.08 2.36
C GLU A 167 18.65 -10.59 2.73
N ALA A 168 19.03 -9.46 2.17
CA ALA A 168 20.22 -8.70 2.56
C ALA A 168 19.88 -7.21 2.67
N ALA A 169 20.34 -6.56 3.74
CA ALA A 169 20.03 -5.16 4.04
C ALA A 169 20.90 -4.15 3.25
N GLY A 170 21.73 -4.62 2.32
CA GLY A 170 22.57 -3.76 1.49
C GLY A 170 23.56 -4.55 0.63
N GLY A 171 24.25 -3.84 -0.25
CA GLY A 171 25.12 -4.45 -1.26
C GLY A 171 26.25 -5.29 -0.69
N GLU A 172 26.88 -4.89 0.41
CA GLU A 172 27.98 -5.63 1.04
C GLU A 172 27.49 -7.00 1.56
N GLN A 173 26.37 -7.02 2.30
CA GLN A 173 25.76 -8.25 2.77
C GLN A 173 25.29 -9.12 1.61
N GLY A 174 24.70 -8.52 0.59
CA GLY A 174 24.25 -9.21 -0.62
C GLY A 174 25.41 -9.88 -1.36
N LEU A 175 26.52 -9.18 -1.54
CA LEU A 175 27.72 -9.73 -2.17
C LEU A 175 28.32 -10.89 -1.36
N ALA A 176 28.42 -10.73 -0.05
CA ALA A 176 28.90 -11.79 0.83
C ALA A 176 28.03 -13.07 0.72
N GLU A 177 26.71 -12.91 0.64
CA GLU A 177 25.77 -14.02 0.49
C GLU A 177 25.87 -14.70 -0.87
N LEU A 178 26.05 -13.91 -1.95
CA LEU A 178 26.28 -14.46 -3.30
C LEU A 178 27.55 -15.30 -3.37
N LEU A 179 28.65 -14.81 -2.81
CA LEU A 179 29.93 -15.54 -2.75
C LEU A 179 29.80 -16.83 -1.93
N ARG A 180 29.10 -16.78 -0.79
CA ARG A 180 28.80 -17.94 0.04
C ARG A 180 27.99 -18.99 -0.73
N ALA A 181 26.95 -18.58 -1.42
CA ALA A 181 26.10 -19.46 -2.22
C ALA A 181 26.85 -20.11 -3.38
N GLN A 182 27.74 -19.36 -4.01
CA GLN A 182 28.61 -19.87 -5.11
C GLN A 182 29.59 -20.93 -4.58
N GLN A 183 30.24 -20.68 -3.45
CA GLN A 183 31.16 -21.65 -2.82
C GLN A 183 30.44 -22.95 -2.38
N ALA A 184 29.19 -22.83 -1.95
CA ALA A 184 28.37 -23.97 -1.57
C ALA A 184 27.77 -24.73 -2.78
N ALA A 185 28.04 -24.30 -4.02
CA ALA A 185 27.46 -24.82 -5.25
C ALA A 185 25.91 -24.77 -5.29
N VAL A 186 25.33 -23.78 -4.61
CA VAL A 186 23.86 -23.56 -4.58
C VAL A 186 23.56 -22.10 -4.89
N PRO A 187 23.83 -21.63 -6.14
CA PRO A 187 23.68 -20.22 -6.51
C PRO A 187 22.22 -19.76 -6.48
N TYR A 188 22.05 -18.46 -6.36
CA TYR A 188 20.75 -17.83 -6.55
C TYR A 188 20.42 -17.77 -8.04
N ALA A 189 19.16 -18.07 -8.37
CA ALA A 189 18.67 -18.01 -9.74
C ALA A 189 18.12 -16.61 -10.08
N LEU A 190 17.75 -15.83 -9.04
CA LEU A 190 17.24 -14.46 -9.15
C LEU A 190 17.89 -13.58 -8.05
N VAL A 191 18.26 -12.35 -8.41
CA VAL A 191 18.80 -11.33 -7.49
C VAL A 191 18.14 -10.00 -7.78
#